data_bfaf172caa017bd6b17a488e0d0e1d49
#
_entry.id   bfaf172caa017bd6b17a488e0d0e1d49
#
_cell.length_a   1.000
_cell.length_b   1.000
_cell.length_c   1.000
_cell.angle_alpha   90.00
_cell.angle_beta   90.00
_cell.angle_gamma   90.00
#
_symmetry.space_group_name_H-M   'P 1'
#
loop_
_entity.id
_entity.type
_entity.pdbx_description
1 polymer ?
#
loop_
_entity_poly.entity_id
_entity_poly.type
_entity_poly.pdbx_seq_one_letter_code
_entity_poly.pdbx_strand_id
1 'polypeptide(L)'
;MGHFTDAQVRELGVPLVTRDIPGVAVIIGAAPTAEEGVELVKEYQSQGIFVTLVGGIIDQCIEKGVKLGFNVRCVALGRDLSSVAHVVSVALRAAIIFGSTEPGNYEAMWRYTMDRVFAFVNAYAPVDDMTVACGAGAIQLGFPVITNDTEENNMFRVPKSLIIQEDTSKFNATSLEARDIKIKITKIDIPVAFSSAFEGEIIRRGDMQVEFDGSRVDALELVRSKELSEIEDHKFTLIGPDLDAFEVGSKNAICFIADVAGKNMSTDFESVFERKFHAYVNCMEGVMHTGQRDMIRIRVSKSAFEAGLRLKDFAEVLYAKLKSDYDAVIDKCQITIITDPEECKKFRHEVAIPAYDKRDERLQSLTDENVDQFYTCIMCQSFSPSHVCIVTPERLGLCGAVSWLDAKATNELDPSGPCQIVPKAHVIDENVGRWEEVNEAVNKYSQGALESVTLYSIMEDPMTSCGCFEC
;
A
#
# COMPACT_ATOMS: atom_id res chain seq x y z
N MET A 1 11.72 1.26 6.86
CA MET A 1 11.34 1.27 5.44
C MET A 1 11.61 -0.06 4.74
N GLY A 2 12.50 -0.92 5.17
CA GLY A 2 12.84 -2.16 4.50
C GLY A 2 11.79 -3.28 4.50
N HIS A 3 10.52 -3.01 4.80
CA HIS A 3 9.48 -4.03 4.86
C HIS A 3 8.16 -3.63 4.20
N PHE A 4 8.10 -2.47 3.56
CA PHE A 4 7.00 -2.18 2.67
C PHE A 4 7.28 -2.87 1.36
N THR A 5 6.51 -3.90 1.08
CA THR A 5 6.48 -4.44 -0.27
C THR A 5 5.84 -3.38 -1.17
N ASP A 6 6.19 -3.40 -2.41
CA ASP A 6 5.58 -2.57 -3.42
C ASP A 6 4.04 -2.76 -3.49
N ALA A 7 3.59 -3.98 -3.19
CA ALA A 7 2.17 -4.27 -2.97
C ALA A 7 1.56 -3.39 -1.88
N GLN A 8 2.23 -3.22 -0.73
CA GLN A 8 1.72 -2.40 0.37
C GLN A 8 1.65 -0.91 0.01
N VAL A 9 2.60 -0.39 -0.74
CA VAL A 9 2.55 1.00 -1.23
C VAL A 9 1.41 1.20 -2.22
N ARG A 10 1.14 0.22 -3.07
CA ARG A 10 0.00 0.23 -4.01
C ARG A 10 -1.35 0.13 -3.32
N GLU A 11 -1.41 -0.71 -2.29
CA GLU A 11 -2.60 -0.91 -1.46
C GLU A 11 -3.00 0.37 -0.73
N LEU A 12 -2.08 1.33 -0.60
CA LEU A 12 -2.38 2.66 -0.12
C LEU A 12 -3.24 3.50 -1.08
N GLY A 13 -3.58 2.97 -2.24
CA GLY A 13 -4.31 3.70 -3.26
C GLY A 13 -3.49 4.84 -3.86
N VAL A 14 -2.17 4.72 -3.81
CA VAL A 14 -1.25 5.71 -4.33
C VAL A 14 -1.03 5.44 -5.81
N PRO A 15 -1.45 6.32 -6.70
CA PRO A 15 -0.98 6.29 -8.07
C PRO A 15 0.52 6.57 -8.07
N LEU A 16 1.31 5.61 -8.48
CA LEU A 16 2.78 5.69 -8.45
C LEU A 16 3.36 6.76 -9.37
N VAL A 17 2.55 7.30 -10.24
CA VAL A 17 2.93 8.30 -11.24
C VAL A 17 2.50 9.71 -10.84
N THR A 18 1.61 9.86 -9.89
CA THR A 18 1.17 11.13 -9.35
C THR A 18 1.71 11.31 -7.93
N ARG A 19 1.94 12.56 -7.51
CA ARG A 19 2.51 12.92 -6.20
C ARG A 19 1.54 12.70 -5.02
N ASP A 20 0.59 11.81 -5.16
CA ASP A 20 -0.40 11.50 -4.13
C ASP A 20 0.10 10.44 -3.12
N ILE A 21 1.41 10.34 -2.95
CA ILE A 21 2.02 9.41 -2.00
C ILE A 21 1.92 10.01 -0.60
N PRO A 22 1.38 9.27 0.38
CA PRO A 22 1.49 9.66 1.76
C PRO A 22 2.95 9.87 2.14
N GLY A 23 3.25 10.98 2.78
CA GLY A 23 4.61 11.31 3.16
C GLY A 23 5.12 10.46 4.31
N VAL A 24 6.36 10.76 4.70
CA VAL A 24 6.99 10.23 5.90
C VAL A 24 7.19 11.39 6.87
N ALA A 25 6.50 11.36 8.00
CA ALA A 25 6.67 12.31 9.09
C ALA A 25 7.71 11.77 10.08
N VAL A 26 8.71 12.57 10.37
CA VAL A 26 9.64 12.35 11.50
C VAL A 26 9.32 13.37 12.57
N ILE A 27 8.82 12.94 13.72
CA ILE A 27 8.48 13.84 14.84
C ILE A 27 9.55 13.69 15.91
N ILE A 28 10.17 14.82 16.29
CA ILE A 28 11.33 14.85 17.18
C ILE A 28 11.07 15.78 18.37
N GLY A 29 11.61 15.38 19.52
CA GLY A 29 11.51 16.15 20.76
C GLY A 29 10.29 15.73 21.57
N ALA A 30 9.78 16.63 22.40
CA ALA A 30 8.56 16.47 23.17
C ALA A 30 7.60 17.61 22.84
N ALA A 31 6.36 17.28 22.55
CA ALA A 31 5.32 18.30 22.37
C ALA A 31 5.10 19.07 23.68
N PRO A 32 4.59 20.31 23.63
CA PRO A 32 4.29 21.08 24.84
C PRO A 32 3.37 20.33 25.81
N THR A 33 2.42 19.57 25.27
CA THR A 33 1.60 18.63 26.04
C THR A 33 1.54 17.28 25.33
N ALA A 34 1.33 16.21 26.11
CA ALA A 34 1.20 14.86 25.53
C ALA A 34 -0.03 14.76 24.59
N GLU A 35 -1.07 15.51 24.89
CA GLU A 35 -2.28 15.58 24.08
C GLU A 35 -1.98 16.12 22.68
N GLU A 36 -1.29 17.24 22.56
CA GLU A 36 -0.91 17.85 21.27
C GLU A 36 -0.02 16.92 20.46
N GLY A 37 0.98 16.31 21.09
CA GLY A 37 1.87 15.38 20.41
C GLY A 37 1.13 14.15 19.85
N VAL A 38 0.24 13.58 20.65
CA VAL A 38 -0.58 12.42 20.25
C VAL A 38 -1.60 12.80 19.17
N GLU A 39 -2.18 13.99 19.24
CA GLU A 39 -3.11 14.50 18.23
C GLU A 39 -2.42 14.60 16.86
N LEU A 40 -1.23 15.18 16.81
CA LEU A 40 -0.43 15.27 15.58
C LEU A 40 -0.10 13.89 15.02
N VAL A 41 0.33 12.93 15.87
CA VAL A 41 0.59 11.54 15.43
C VAL A 41 -0.65 10.89 14.82
N LYS A 42 -1.80 11.00 15.50
CA LYS A 42 -3.07 10.44 15.03
C LYS A 42 -3.57 11.13 13.76
N GLU A 43 -3.36 12.42 13.63
CA GLU A 43 -3.70 13.17 12.44
C GLU A 43 -2.91 12.64 11.23
N TYR A 44 -1.61 12.49 11.34
CA TYR A 44 -0.79 11.87 10.29
C TYR A 44 -1.20 10.43 10.00
N GLN A 45 -1.48 9.63 11.02
CA GLN A 45 -1.96 8.27 10.82
C GLN A 45 -3.30 8.25 10.05
N SER A 46 -4.24 9.15 10.40
CA SER A 46 -5.53 9.25 9.70
C SER A 46 -5.40 9.64 8.23
N GLN A 47 -4.31 10.33 7.89
CA GLN A 47 -3.94 10.72 6.54
C GLN A 47 -3.14 9.64 5.79
N GLY A 48 -2.81 8.53 6.45
CA GLY A 48 -1.99 7.46 5.88
C GLY A 48 -0.50 7.77 5.82
N ILE A 49 -0.04 8.83 6.49
CA ILE A 49 1.38 9.21 6.54
C ILE A 49 2.12 8.24 7.47
N PHE A 50 3.28 7.79 7.03
CA PHE A 50 4.17 6.98 7.84
C PHE A 50 4.84 7.84 8.90
N VAL A 51 4.65 7.50 10.18
CA VAL A 51 5.16 8.29 11.31
C VAL A 51 6.35 7.61 11.97
N THR A 52 7.42 8.37 12.15
CA THR A 52 8.62 7.96 12.90
C THR A 52 8.80 8.90 14.08
N LEU A 53 8.98 8.35 15.28
CA LEU A 53 9.10 9.11 16.52
C LEU A 53 10.51 9.04 17.07
N VAL A 54 11.03 10.18 17.54
CA VAL A 54 12.36 10.30 18.15
C VAL A 54 12.29 11.18 19.40
N GLY A 55 12.84 10.72 20.51
CA GLY A 55 12.89 11.48 21.75
C GLY A 55 11.63 11.43 22.60
N GLY A 56 11.32 12.51 23.31
CA GLY A 56 10.26 12.56 24.33
C GLY A 56 8.85 12.30 23.83
N ILE A 57 8.58 12.52 22.55
CA ILE A 57 7.29 12.20 21.93
C ILE A 57 6.94 10.72 22.07
N ILE A 58 7.93 9.83 22.17
CA ILE A 58 7.72 8.40 22.36
C ILE A 58 7.02 8.14 23.70
N ASP A 59 7.50 8.78 24.77
CA ASP A 59 6.92 8.63 26.12
C ASP A 59 5.49 9.17 26.16
N GLN A 60 5.27 10.32 25.54
CA GLN A 60 3.95 10.93 25.44
C GLN A 60 2.95 10.02 24.72
N CYS A 61 3.38 9.39 23.62
CA CYS A 61 2.56 8.42 22.90
C CYS A 61 2.28 7.16 23.74
N ILE A 62 3.29 6.63 24.44
CA ILE A 62 3.11 5.45 25.32
C ILE A 62 2.14 5.76 26.45
N GLU A 63 2.30 6.92 27.12
CA GLU A 63 1.41 7.36 28.21
C GLU A 63 -0.06 7.43 27.77
N LYS A 64 -0.30 7.89 26.56
CA LYS A 64 -1.67 8.02 26.00
C LYS A 64 -2.15 6.78 25.26
N GLY A 65 -1.42 5.67 25.33
CA GLY A 65 -1.83 4.39 24.74
C GLY A 65 -1.79 4.34 23.22
N VAL A 66 -1.01 5.19 22.56
CA VAL A 66 -0.79 5.09 21.12
C VAL A 66 -0.04 3.79 20.83
N LYS A 67 -0.54 2.99 19.91
CA LYS A 67 0.17 1.78 19.46
C LYS A 67 1.45 2.17 18.75
N LEU A 68 2.58 1.74 19.30
CA LEU A 68 3.89 1.93 18.69
C LEU A 68 4.37 0.61 18.10
N GLY A 69 4.93 0.67 16.93
CA GLY A 69 5.52 -0.48 16.28
C GLY A 69 5.49 -0.34 14.76
N PHE A 70 6.22 -1.22 14.13
CA PHE A 70 6.44 -1.18 12.70
C PHE A 70 5.15 -1.37 11.88
N ASN A 71 4.25 -2.21 12.39
CA ASN A 71 3.06 -2.64 11.66
C ASN A 71 1.89 -1.65 11.70
N VAL A 72 2.02 -0.59 12.48
CA VAL A 72 1.00 0.49 12.56
C VAL A 72 1.51 1.79 11.95
N ARG A 73 2.55 1.71 11.12
CA ARG A 73 3.20 2.88 10.50
C ARG A 73 3.58 3.98 11.49
N CYS A 74 3.87 3.59 12.70
CA CYS A 74 4.36 4.45 13.75
C CYS A 74 5.57 3.74 14.38
N VAL A 75 6.76 4.19 14.04
CA VAL A 75 8.02 3.57 14.48
C VAL A 75 8.66 4.42 15.55
N ALA A 76 8.85 3.83 16.72
CA ALA A 76 9.64 4.43 17.78
C ALA A 76 11.12 4.05 17.56
N LEU A 77 11.98 5.04 17.33
CA LEU A 77 13.40 4.81 17.05
C LEU A 77 14.31 4.92 18.26
N GLY A 78 13.83 5.47 19.36
CA GLY A 78 14.64 5.60 20.56
C GLY A 78 15.06 7.02 20.87
N ARG A 79 16.01 7.17 21.79
CA ARG A 79 16.34 8.42 22.47
C ARG A 79 17.80 8.81 22.40
N ASP A 80 18.57 8.19 21.58
CA ASP A 80 19.99 8.44 21.42
C ASP A 80 20.40 8.73 19.98
N LEU A 81 21.64 9.12 19.78
CA LEU A 81 22.17 9.48 18.46
C LEU A 81 22.17 8.30 17.45
N SER A 82 22.10 7.07 17.94
CA SER A 82 22.00 5.90 17.04
C SER A 82 20.69 5.91 16.26
N SER A 83 19.62 6.44 16.85
CA SER A 83 18.32 6.60 16.18
C SER A 83 18.40 7.61 15.04
N VAL A 84 19.13 8.71 15.22
CA VAL A 84 19.38 9.70 14.16
C VAL A 84 20.15 9.07 13.01
N ALA A 85 21.23 8.35 13.33
CA ALA A 85 22.02 7.64 12.32
C ALA A 85 21.17 6.63 11.55
N HIS A 86 20.23 5.97 12.22
CA HIS A 86 19.30 5.05 11.58
C HIS A 86 18.39 5.76 10.58
N VAL A 87 17.74 6.87 10.97
CA VAL A 87 16.85 7.64 10.08
C VAL A 87 17.61 8.10 8.82
N VAL A 88 18.78 8.69 9.00
CA VAL A 88 19.60 9.18 7.89
C VAL A 88 20.07 8.04 7.01
N SER A 89 20.53 6.93 7.60
CA SER A 89 21.02 5.78 6.83
C SER A 89 19.94 5.10 5.99
N VAL A 90 18.70 5.09 6.46
CA VAL A 90 17.57 4.51 5.70
C VAL A 90 17.33 5.32 4.42
N ALA A 91 17.31 6.65 4.50
CA ALA A 91 17.12 7.50 3.32
C ALA A 91 18.30 7.37 2.32
N LEU A 92 19.55 7.31 2.83
CA LEU A 92 20.72 7.11 1.99
C LEU A 92 20.71 5.74 1.30
N ARG A 93 20.35 4.68 2.03
CA ARG A 93 20.21 3.33 1.44
C ARG A 93 19.13 3.30 0.37
N ALA A 94 18.00 3.96 0.61
CA ALA A 94 16.96 4.06 -0.40
C ALA A 94 17.48 4.71 -1.70
N ALA A 95 18.23 5.81 -1.60
CA ALA A 95 18.81 6.46 -2.75
C ALA A 95 19.83 5.58 -3.49
N ILE A 96 20.65 4.83 -2.77
CA ILE A 96 21.67 3.94 -3.37
C ILE A 96 21.02 2.70 -3.99
N ILE A 97 20.17 2.00 -3.25
CA ILE A 97 19.60 0.71 -3.67
C ILE A 97 18.51 0.92 -4.72
N PHE A 98 17.58 1.85 -4.48
CA PHE A 98 16.41 2.03 -5.35
C PHE A 98 16.59 3.13 -6.38
N GLY A 99 17.43 4.12 -6.11
CA GLY A 99 17.75 5.20 -7.03
C GLY A 99 18.95 4.90 -7.92
N SER A 100 19.63 3.77 -7.73
CA SER A 100 20.86 3.41 -8.42
C SER A 100 21.92 4.53 -8.39
N THR A 101 21.94 5.30 -7.30
CA THR A 101 22.89 6.38 -7.12
C THR A 101 24.21 5.86 -6.61
N GLU A 102 25.31 6.33 -7.20
CA GLU A 102 26.64 5.95 -6.74
C GLU A 102 26.89 6.45 -5.30
N PRO A 103 27.45 5.61 -4.41
CA PRO A 103 27.87 6.04 -3.09
C PRO A 103 28.84 7.23 -3.17
N GLY A 104 28.51 8.32 -2.47
CA GLY A 104 29.30 9.56 -2.52
C GLY A 104 28.86 10.58 -3.57
N ASN A 105 27.95 10.22 -4.46
CA ASN A 105 27.30 11.17 -5.36
C ASN A 105 26.15 11.87 -4.63
N TYR A 106 26.49 12.84 -3.77
CA TYR A 106 25.53 13.52 -2.92
C TYR A 106 24.46 14.28 -3.70
N GLU A 107 24.79 14.81 -4.88
CA GLU A 107 23.83 15.54 -5.70
C GLU A 107 22.75 14.59 -6.26
N ALA A 108 23.14 13.44 -6.76
CA ALA A 108 22.20 12.43 -7.25
C ALA A 108 21.33 11.87 -6.12
N MET A 109 21.94 11.57 -4.95
CA MET A 109 21.21 11.11 -3.76
C MET A 109 20.21 12.16 -3.28
N TRP A 110 20.61 13.43 -3.25
CA TRP A 110 19.74 14.53 -2.83
C TRP A 110 18.55 14.70 -3.78
N ARG A 111 18.79 14.69 -5.11
CA ARG A 111 17.72 14.73 -6.11
C ARG A 111 16.74 13.57 -5.94
N TYR A 112 17.26 12.35 -5.79
CA TYR A 112 16.43 11.18 -5.57
C TYR A 112 15.55 11.32 -4.33
N THR A 113 16.11 11.72 -3.19
CA THR A 113 15.35 11.87 -1.94
C THR A 113 14.33 13.00 -2.02
N MET A 114 14.66 14.11 -2.68
CA MET A 114 13.73 15.22 -2.90
C MET A 114 12.54 14.81 -3.77
N ASP A 115 12.80 14.04 -4.84
CA ASP A 115 11.77 13.72 -5.84
C ASP A 115 10.96 12.47 -5.49
N ARG A 116 11.51 11.57 -4.69
CA ARG A 116 10.94 10.23 -4.47
C ARG A 116 10.59 9.91 -3.02
N VAL A 117 11.18 10.60 -2.08
CA VAL A 117 10.94 10.38 -0.64
C VAL A 117 10.27 11.63 -0.07
N PHE A 118 8.96 11.63 0.01
CA PHE A 118 8.16 12.74 0.54
C PHE A 118 8.24 12.78 2.07
N ALA A 119 9.43 13.04 2.61
CA ALA A 119 9.69 13.11 4.03
C ALA A 119 9.80 14.56 4.51
N PHE A 120 9.47 14.78 5.76
CA PHE A 120 9.61 16.03 6.49
C PHE A 120 9.82 15.77 7.97
N VAL A 121 10.28 16.78 8.69
CA VAL A 121 10.56 16.70 10.13
C VAL A 121 9.73 17.74 10.86
N ASN A 122 9.04 17.32 11.91
CA ASN A 122 8.46 18.22 12.92
C ASN A 122 9.33 18.18 14.17
N ALA A 123 9.94 19.27 14.50
CA ALA A 123 10.86 19.40 15.64
C ALA A 123 10.25 20.30 16.72
N TYR A 124 9.94 19.71 17.87
CA TYR A 124 9.43 20.45 19.02
C TYR A 124 10.55 21.14 19.79
N ALA A 125 10.34 22.40 20.17
CA ALA A 125 11.18 23.11 21.10
C ALA A 125 10.84 22.72 22.58
N PRO A 126 11.81 22.73 23.50
CA PRO A 126 13.20 23.11 23.30
C PRO A 126 13.99 22.08 22.53
N VAL A 127 14.90 22.52 21.69
CA VAL A 127 15.68 21.66 20.79
C VAL A 127 16.96 21.25 21.51
N ASP A 128 17.16 19.95 21.62
CA ASP A 128 18.36 19.33 22.15
C ASP A 128 19.34 18.89 21.05
N ASP A 129 20.50 18.36 21.42
CA ASP A 129 21.54 17.94 20.49
C ASP A 129 21.05 16.82 19.53
N MET A 130 20.14 15.95 19.99
CA MET A 130 19.55 14.89 19.16
C MET A 130 18.62 15.48 18.11
N THR A 131 17.79 16.44 18.50
CA THR A 131 16.89 17.15 17.59
C THR A 131 17.69 17.91 16.53
N VAL A 132 18.75 18.60 16.95
CA VAL A 132 19.68 19.30 16.03
C VAL A 132 20.32 18.32 15.05
N ALA A 133 20.84 17.19 15.52
CA ALA A 133 21.53 16.22 14.66
C ALA A 133 20.57 15.59 13.65
N CYS A 134 19.35 15.23 14.07
CA CYS A 134 18.34 14.67 13.20
C CYS A 134 17.84 15.68 12.15
N GLY A 135 17.55 16.92 12.58
CA GLY A 135 17.16 18.00 11.68
C GLY A 135 18.23 18.32 10.65
N ALA A 136 19.49 18.43 11.07
CA ALA A 136 20.61 18.67 10.16
C ALA A 136 20.76 17.54 9.13
N GLY A 137 20.63 16.28 9.56
CA GLY A 137 20.65 15.13 8.67
C GLY A 137 19.50 15.15 7.65
N ALA A 138 18.31 15.49 8.09
CA ALA A 138 17.13 15.62 7.24
C ALA A 138 17.31 16.71 6.16
N ILE A 139 17.81 17.89 6.57
CA ILE A 139 18.05 19.01 5.66
C ILE A 139 19.12 18.66 4.61
N GLN A 140 20.17 17.94 4.99
CA GLN A 140 21.18 17.47 4.04
C GLN A 140 20.60 16.51 2.99
N LEU A 141 19.52 15.83 3.31
CA LEU A 141 18.76 14.99 2.38
C LEU A 141 17.66 15.75 1.63
N GLY A 142 17.55 17.06 1.86
CA GLY A 142 16.55 17.91 1.21
C GLY A 142 15.16 17.86 1.85
N PHE A 143 15.03 17.38 3.10
CA PHE A 143 13.76 17.35 3.81
C PHE A 143 13.56 18.62 4.63
N PRO A 144 12.40 19.31 4.54
CA PRO A 144 12.11 20.46 5.37
C PRO A 144 11.96 20.07 6.85
N VAL A 145 12.40 20.96 7.71
CA VAL A 145 12.20 20.91 9.17
C VAL A 145 11.23 22.00 9.57
N ILE A 146 10.09 21.62 10.08
CA ILE A 146 9.06 22.51 10.62
C ILE A 146 9.23 22.51 12.14
N THR A 147 9.43 23.67 12.75
CA THR A 147 9.73 23.80 14.17
C THR A 147 9.05 25.00 14.81
N ASN A 148 8.66 24.86 16.07
CA ASN A 148 8.17 25.97 16.90
C ASN A 148 9.31 26.68 17.67
N ASP A 149 10.55 26.34 17.39
CA ASP A 149 11.68 27.04 17.95
C ASP A 149 11.81 28.42 17.30
N THR A 150 11.71 29.45 18.14
CA THR A 150 11.78 30.87 17.75
C THR A 150 13.18 31.46 17.90
N GLU A 151 14.11 30.73 18.48
CA GLU A 151 15.48 31.24 18.65
C GLU A 151 16.17 31.30 17.27
N GLU A 152 16.75 32.46 16.96
CA GLU A 152 17.52 32.71 15.73
C GLU A 152 18.80 31.88 15.63
N ASN A 153 18.96 30.88 16.44
CA ASN A 153 20.15 30.06 16.46
C ASN A 153 20.25 29.28 15.14
N ASN A 154 21.38 29.44 14.49
CA ASN A 154 21.84 28.58 13.42
C ASN A 154 22.03 27.11 13.89
N MET A 155 21.05 26.59 14.61
CA MET A 155 21.14 25.29 15.27
C MET A 155 21.59 24.21 14.33
N PHE A 156 21.02 24.21 13.14
CA PHE A 156 21.26 23.13 12.16
C PHE A 156 22.50 23.37 11.28
N ARG A 157 23.12 24.57 11.32
CA ARG A 157 24.29 24.95 10.49
C ARG A 157 24.17 24.56 9.01
N VAL A 158 22.99 24.70 8.44
CA VAL A 158 22.56 24.18 7.14
C VAL A 158 21.73 25.25 6.42
N PRO A 159 21.40 25.09 5.15
CA PRO A 159 20.61 26.04 4.41
C PRO A 159 19.29 26.38 5.12
N LYS A 160 19.12 27.64 5.52
CA LYS A 160 17.92 28.12 6.23
C LYS A 160 16.62 27.96 5.42
N SER A 161 16.70 27.81 4.13
CA SER A 161 15.55 27.66 3.23
C SER A 161 14.68 26.42 3.49
N LEU A 162 15.22 25.42 4.19
CA LEU A 162 14.49 24.20 4.56
C LEU A 162 14.05 24.20 6.03
N ILE A 163 14.29 25.27 6.78
CA ILE A 163 13.80 25.44 8.15
C ILE A 163 12.60 26.37 8.11
N ILE A 164 11.45 25.86 8.53
CA ILE A 164 10.19 26.60 8.56
C ILE A 164 9.78 26.75 10.01
N GLN A 165 9.72 27.99 10.49
CA GLN A 165 9.21 28.30 11.83
C GLN A 165 7.69 28.39 11.77
N GLU A 166 7.00 27.62 12.61
CA GLU A 166 5.55 27.59 12.63
C GLU A 166 5.02 27.23 14.03
N ASP A 167 3.80 27.61 14.30
CA ASP A 167 3.07 27.19 15.49
C ASP A 167 2.75 25.68 15.43
N THR A 168 2.81 25.01 16.59
CA THR A 168 2.57 23.55 16.66
C THR A 168 1.23 23.12 16.11
N SER A 169 0.20 23.95 16.25
CA SER A 169 -1.15 23.71 15.70
C SER A 169 -1.21 23.67 14.18
N LYS A 170 -0.18 24.17 13.51
CA LYS A 170 -0.10 24.18 12.03
C LYS A 170 0.94 23.21 11.47
N PHE A 171 1.63 22.45 12.31
CA PHE A 171 2.68 21.52 11.86
C PHE A 171 2.21 20.62 10.72
N ASN A 172 1.03 20.04 10.83
CA ASN A 172 0.47 19.18 9.78
C ASN A 172 0.31 19.94 8.46
N ALA A 173 -0.45 21.03 8.46
CA ALA A 173 -0.75 21.78 7.24
C ALA A 173 0.52 22.29 6.54
N THR A 174 1.43 22.89 7.30
CA THR A 174 2.70 23.42 6.81
C THR A 174 3.60 22.32 6.25
N SER A 175 3.62 21.13 6.88
CA SER A 175 4.40 20.00 6.41
C SER A 175 3.89 19.46 5.07
N LEU A 176 2.57 19.32 4.93
CA LEU A 176 1.95 18.88 3.69
C LEU A 176 2.20 19.87 2.54
N GLU A 177 2.06 21.17 2.83
CA GLU A 177 2.33 22.23 1.87
C GLU A 177 3.80 22.25 1.43
N ALA A 178 4.74 22.18 2.38
CA ALA A 178 6.18 22.19 2.12
C ALA A 178 6.64 21.03 1.21
N ARG A 179 5.88 19.94 1.15
CA ARG A 179 6.17 18.76 0.33
C ARG A 179 5.20 18.55 -0.83
N ASP A 180 4.26 19.47 -1.06
CA ASP A 180 3.18 19.33 -2.05
C ASP A 180 2.45 17.97 -1.92
N ILE A 181 2.20 17.55 -0.67
CA ILE A 181 1.51 16.29 -0.38
C ILE A 181 0.01 16.56 -0.43
N LYS A 182 -0.69 15.83 -1.31
CA LYS A 182 -2.15 15.87 -1.43
C LYS A 182 -2.73 14.60 -0.82
N ILE A 183 -3.68 14.78 0.08
CA ILE A 183 -4.32 13.67 0.79
C ILE A 183 -5.78 13.57 0.34
N LYS A 184 -6.17 12.40 -0.15
CA LYS A 184 -7.57 12.04 -0.38
C LYS A 184 -8.00 11.06 0.72
N ILE A 185 -8.87 11.52 1.60
CA ILE A 185 -9.43 10.68 2.67
C ILE A 185 -10.84 10.26 2.28
N THR A 186 -11.08 8.96 2.22
CA THR A 186 -12.45 8.41 2.14
C THR A 186 -12.97 8.28 3.57
N LYS A 187 -13.98 9.08 3.93
CA LYS A 187 -14.63 8.97 5.23
C LYS A 187 -15.60 7.79 5.20
N ILE A 188 -15.43 6.86 6.13
CA ILE A 188 -16.29 5.70 6.32
C ILE A 188 -16.71 5.72 7.78
N ASP A 189 -18.02 5.64 8.04
CA ASP A 189 -18.59 5.70 9.39
C ASP A 189 -18.53 4.31 10.05
N ILE A 190 -17.39 4.00 10.63
CA ILE A 190 -17.11 2.76 11.36
C ILE A 190 -16.53 3.08 12.74
N PRO A 191 -16.64 2.16 13.73
CA PRO A 191 -16.26 2.46 15.12
C PRO A 191 -14.77 2.46 15.40
N VAL A 192 -13.92 2.08 14.44
CA VAL A 192 -12.47 2.12 14.54
C VAL A 192 -11.90 3.13 13.55
N ALA A 193 -10.67 3.57 13.76
CA ALA A 193 -10.00 4.42 12.79
C ALA A 193 -9.79 3.68 11.45
N PHE A 194 -9.96 4.41 10.36
CA PHE A 194 -9.77 3.92 9.01
C PHE A 194 -8.70 4.74 8.30
N SER A 195 -7.57 4.13 8.03
CA SER A 195 -6.52 4.72 7.22
C SER A 195 -5.48 3.68 6.80
N SER A 196 -4.73 3.96 5.76
CA SER A 196 -3.60 3.15 5.33
C SER A 196 -2.46 3.05 6.37
N ALA A 197 -2.51 3.80 7.48
CA ALA A 197 -1.56 3.70 8.57
C ALA A 197 -1.58 2.35 9.30
N PHE A 198 -2.69 1.62 9.22
CA PHE A 198 -2.87 0.33 9.91
C PHE A 198 -2.52 -0.88 9.05
N GLU A 199 -2.26 -0.68 7.79
CA GLU A 199 -1.88 -1.75 6.90
C GLU A 199 -0.64 -2.52 7.40
N GLY A 200 -0.73 -3.86 7.37
CA GLY A 200 0.32 -4.73 7.90
C GLY A 200 0.35 -4.80 9.42
N GLU A 201 -0.68 -4.33 10.13
CA GLU A 201 -0.79 -4.49 11.59
C GLU A 201 -0.70 -5.96 11.98
N ILE A 202 0.25 -6.30 12.88
CA ILE A 202 0.38 -7.66 13.40
C ILE A 202 -0.45 -7.81 14.68
N ILE A 203 -1.51 -8.60 14.60
CA ILE A 203 -2.33 -8.95 15.75
C ILE A 203 -1.85 -10.29 16.32
N ARG A 204 -1.29 -10.26 17.54
CA ARG A 204 -0.83 -11.47 18.24
C ARG A 204 -2.02 -12.27 18.75
N ARG A 205 -1.81 -13.57 18.99
CA ARG A 205 -2.87 -14.46 19.51
C ARG A 205 -3.47 -13.99 20.83
N GLY A 206 -2.67 -13.39 21.71
CA GLY A 206 -3.14 -12.88 23.00
C GLY A 206 -4.10 -11.70 22.88
N ASP A 207 -3.97 -10.91 21.80
CA ASP A 207 -4.73 -9.69 21.55
C ASP A 207 -5.87 -9.92 20.54
N MET A 208 -6.03 -11.15 20.07
CA MET A 208 -6.98 -11.53 19.03
C MET A 208 -8.34 -11.88 19.63
N GLN A 209 -9.40 -11.26 19.11
CA GLN A 209 -10.78 -11.65 19.39
C GLN A 209 -11.17 -12.88 18.58
N VAL A 210 -10.94 -12.85 17.28
CA VAL A 210 -11.32 -13.91 16.34
C VAL A 210 -10.32 -14.00 15.19
N GLU A 211 -10.16 -15.21 14.64
CA GLU A 211 -9.39 -15.48 13.42
C GLU A 211 -10.29 -16.18 12.40
N PHE A 212 -10.20 -15.75 11.14
CA PHE A 212 -10.71 -16.46 9.97
C PHE A 212 -9.50 -16.91 9.15
N ASP A 213 -9.37 -18.20 8.82
CA ASP A 213 -8.13 -18.77 8.26
C ASP A 213 -8.43 -19.87 7.24
N GLY A 214 -8.40 -19.54 5.95
CA GLY A 214 -8.71 -20.43 4.83
C GLY A 214 -7.83 -21.68 4.74
N SER A 215 -6.68 -21.72 5.44
CA SER A 215 -5.85 -22.92 5.52
C SER A 215 -6.38 -23.98 6.51
N ARG A 216 -7.37 -23.63 7.34
CA ARG A 216 -7.87 -24.49 8.43
C ARG A 216 -9.38 -24.62 8.48
N VAL A 217 -10.08 -23.61 8.02
CA VAL A 217 -11.54 -23.56 7.90
C VAL A 217 -11.88 -22.88 6.57
N ASP A 218 -13.12 -22.93 6.15
CA ASP A 218 -13.51 -22.29 4.88
C ASP A 218 -13.52 -20.76 5.07
N ALA A 219 -12.51 -20.09 4.53
CA ALA A 219 -12.44 -18.63 4.49
C ALA A 219 -12.00 -18.18 3.10
N LEU A 220 -12.79 -17.29 2.49
CA LEU A 220 -12.57 -16.87 1.12
C LEU A 220 -13.12 -15.46 0.82
N GLU A 221 -12.70 -14.91 -0.28
CA GLU A 221 -13.21 -13.66 -0.86
C GLU A 221 -13.48 -13.84 -2.36
N LEU A 222 -14.62 -13.33 -2.83
CA LEU A 222 -15.03 -13.45 -4.22
C LEU A 222 -15.74 -12.19 -4.69
N VAL A 223 -15.32 -11.65 -5.84
CA VAL A 223 -16.07 -10.63 -6.57
C VAL A 223 -16.80 -11.29 -7.75
N ARG A 224 -18.05 -10.90 -7.95
CA ARG A 224 -18.88 -11.36 -9.08
C ARG A 224 -19.51 -10.19 -9.79
N SER A 225 -19.38 -10.16 -11.10
CA SER A 225 -20.14 -9.25 -11.94
C SER A 225 -21.58 -9.76 -12.11
N LYS A 226 -22.52 -8.83 -12.05
CA LYS A 226 -23.96 -9.06 -12.13
C LYS A 226 -24.59 -8.05 -13.07
N GLU A 227 -25.81 -8.35 -13.51
CA GLU A 227 -26.62 -7.38 -14.20
C GLU A 227 -27.16 -6.33 -13.20
N LEU A 228 -27.34 -5.10 -13.67
CA LEU A 228 -27.83 -3.98 -12.84
C LEU A 228 -29.19 -4.26 -12.18
N SER A 229 -30.00 -5.15 -12.77
CA SER A 229 -31.32 -5.56 -12.25
C SER A 229 -31.24 -6.64 -11.16
N GLU A 230 -30.11 -7.34 -11.04
CA GLU A 230 -29.96 -8.48 -10.13
C GLU A 230 -29.53 -8.07 -8.72
N ILE A 231 -28.98 -6.87 -8.56
CA ILE A 231 -28.44 -6.41 -7.29
C ILE A 231 -29.01 -5.08 -6.84
N GLU A 232 -29.04 -4.90 -5.52
CA GLU A 232 -29.43 -3.66 -4.86
C GLU A 232 -28.16 -2.92 -4.41
N ASP A 233 -28.07 -1.63 -4.76
CA ASP A 233 -26.92 -0.83 -4.35
C ASP A 233 -26.91 -0.62 -2.82
N HIS A 234 -25.73 -0.70 -2.22
CA HIS A 234 -25.52 -0.55 -0.77
C HIS A 234 -26.28 -1.56 0.11
N LYS A 235 -26.56 -2.73 -0.42
CA LYS A 235 -27.19 -3.81 0.35
C LYS A 235 -26.12 -4.63 1.05
N PHE A 236 -26.35 -4.85 2.35
CA PHE A 236 -25.55 -5.77 3.16
C PHE A 236 -26.39 -6.96 3.60
N THR A 237 -25.83 -8.15 3.50
CA THR A 237 -26.43 -9.41 3.97
C THR A 237 -25.43 -10.19 4.80
N LEU A 238 -25.82 -10.57 6.03
CA LEU A 238 -25.05 -11.48 6.89
C LEU A 238 -25.79 -12.80 7.00
N ILE A 239 -25.09 -13.92 6.70
CA ILE A 239 -25.61 -15.29 6.84
C ILE A 239 -24.77 -16.00 7.87
N GLY A 240 -25.30 -16.18 9.06
CA GLY A 240 -24.62 -16.78 10.22
C GLY A 240 -24.35 -15.76 11.32
N PRO A 241 -23.52 -16.13 12.34
CA PRO A 241 -23.22 -15.30 13.50
C PRO A 241 -22.33 -14.09 13.16
N ASP A 242 -22.46 -13.01 13.93
CA ASP A 242 -21.53 -11.87 13.92
C ASP A 242 -20.39 -12.09 14.95
N LEU A 243 -19.43 -11.16 15.03
CA LEU A 243 -18.22 -11.24 15.83
C LEU A 243 -18.48 -11.45 17.33
N ASP A 244 -19.62 -10.98 17.85
CA ASP A 244 -20.03 -11.09 19.25
C ASP A 244 -20.48 -12.52 19.65
N ALA A 245 -20.84 -13.35 18.69
CA ALA A 245 -21.24 -14.72 18.91
C ALA A 245 -20.06 -15.73 18.92
N PHE A 246 -18.87 -15.28 18.56
CA PHE A 246 -17.69 -16.16 18.52
C PHE A 246 -16.94 -16.16 19.85
N GLU A 247 -16.40 -17.33 20.22
CA GLU A 247 -15.51 -17.45 21.37
C GLU A 247 -14.20 -16.70 21.12
N VAL A 248 -13.67 -16.05 22.17
CA VAL A 248 -12.41 -15.32 22.12
C VAL A 248 -11.27 -16.23 21.68
N GLY A 249 -10.54 -15.81 20.64
CA GLY A 249 -9.41 -16.58 20.10
C GLY A 249 -9.79 -17.76 19.23
N SER A 250 -11.09 -17.92 18.92
CA SER A 250 -11.57 -18.99 18.05
C SER A 250 -11.20 -18.76 16.57
N LYS A 251 -11.26 -19.85 15.80
CA LYS A 251 -11.08 -19.87 14.34
C LYS A 251 -12.40 -20.21 13.69
N ASN A 252 -12.84 -19.35 12.81
CA ASN A 252 -14.17 -19.41 12.23
C ASN A 252 -14.14 -19.32 10.71
N ALA A 253 -15.18 -19.81 10.06
CA ALA A 253 -15.39 -19.70 8.64
C ALA A 253 -15.87 -18.30 8.27
N ILE A 254 -15.51 -17.84 7.08
CA ILE A 254 -16.03 -16.58 6.50
C ILE A 254 -15.95 -16.60 4.98
N CYS A 255 -17.00 -16.07 4.33
CA CYS A 255 -16.93 -15.72 2.92
C CYS A 255 -17.31 -14.26 2.74
N PHE A 256 -16.41 -13.48 2.13
CA PHE A 256 -16.69 -12.14 1.66
C PHE A 256 -17.08 -12.19 0.19
N ILE A 257 -18.26 -11.73 -0.14
CA ILE A 257 -18.80 -11.74 -1.49
C ILE A 257 -19.23 -10.33 -1.85
N ALA A 258 -18.60 -9.76 -2.89
CA ALA A 258 -19.06 -8.52 -3.50
C ALA A 258 -19.69 -8.82 -4.86
N ASP A 259 -20.98 -8.57 -4.97
CA ASP A 259 -21.68 -8.52 -6.25
C ASP A 259 -21.65 -7.09 -6.77
N VAL A 260 -21.07 -6.89 -7.94
CA VAL A 260 -20.87 -5.57 -8.56
C VAL A 260 -21.53 -5.52 -9.93
N ALA A 261 -22.11 -4.39 -10.27
CA ALA A 261 -22.73 -4.17 -11.57
C ALA A 261 -22.49 -2.74 -12.06
N GLY A 262 -22.39 -2.60 -13.37
CA GLY A 262 -22.24 -1.30 -14.00
C GLY A 262 -22.30 -1.39 -15.52
N LYS A 263 -22.56 -0.27 -16.17
CA LYS A 263 -22.72 -0.21 -17.64
C LYS A 263 -21.45 -0.60 -18.40
N ASN A 264 -20.29 -0.32 -17.77
CA ASN A 264 -18.97 -0.61 -18.33
C ASN A 264 -18.29 -1.80 -17.63
N MET A 265 -19.06 -2.62 -16.92
CA MET A 265 -18.54 -3.78 -16.17
C MET A 265 -18.09 -4.88 -17.13
N SER A 266 -16.97 -5.50 -16.82
CA SER A 266 -16.45 -6.71 -17.46
C SER A 266 -16.11 -7.76 -16.40
N THR A 267 -16.31 -9.03 -16.73
CA THR A 267 -15.87 -10.14 -15.86
C THR A 267 -14.36 -10.18 -15.66
N ASP A 268 -13.59 -9.56 -16.56
CA ASP A 268 -12.13 -9.45 -16.43
C ASP A 268 -11.70 -8.56 -15.26
N PHE A 269 -12.59 -7.67 -14.81
CA PHE A 269 -12.31 -6.77 -13.68
C PHE A 269 -12.49 -7.44 -12.30
N GLU A 270 -13.19 -8.56 -12.24
CA GLU A 270 -13.51 -9.24 -10.97
C GLU A 270 -12.25 -9.53 -10.14
N SER A 271 -11.21 -10.09 -10.76
CA SER A 271 -9.96 -10.41 -10.07
C SER A 271 -9.18 -9.16 -9.63
N VAL A 272 -9.30 -8.06 -10.35
CA VAL A 272 -8.68 -6.78 -9.98
C VAL A 272 -9.34 -6.21 -8.73
N PHE A 273 -10.67 -6.21 -8.69
CA PHE A 273 -11.43 -5.73 -7.52
C PHE A 273 -11.21 -6.63 -6.29
N GLU A 274 -11.20 -7.95 -6.49
CA GLU A 274 -11.03 -8.94 -5.41
C GLU A 274 -9.68 -8.75 -4.69
N ARG A 275 -8.61 -8.50 -5.43
CA ARG A 275 -7.30 -8.20 -4.83
C ARG A 275 -7.25 -6.93 -3.99
N LYS A 276 -8.22 -6.02 -4.16
CA LYS A 276 -8.33 -4.82 -3.33
C LYS A 276 -8.92 -5.08 -1.95
N PHE A 277 -9.61 -6.20 -1.73
CA PHE A 277 -10.18 -6.53 -0.42
C PHE A 277 -9.12 -6.51 0.68
N HIS A 278 -7.99 -7.17 0.42
CA HIS A 278 -6.84 -7.16 1.31
C HIS A 278 -6.42 -5.72 1.71
N ALA A 279 -6.25 -4.85 0.72
CA ALA A 279 -5.90 -3.45 0.96
C ALA A 279 -6.95 -2.71 1.80
N TYR A 280 -8.21 -2.84 1.42
CA TYR A 280 -9.30 -2.11 2.08
C TYR A 280 -9.51 -2.55 3.52
N VAL A 281 -9.51 -3.86 3.75
CA VAL A 281 -9.72 -4.43 5.09
C VAL A 281 -8.58 -4.08 6.04
N ASN A 282 -7.35 -4.07 5.55
CA ASN A 282 -6.16 -3.69 6.34
C ASN A 282 -6.13 -2.21 6.76
N CYS A 283 -6.92 -1.36 6.15
CA CYS A 283 -7.01 0.04 6.56
C CYS A 283 -7.85 0.27 7.82
N MET A 284 -8.49 -0.75 8.38
CA MET A 284 -9.19 -0.68 9.66
C MET A 284 -8.24 -0.92 10.82
N GLU A 285 -8.22 -0.01 11.81
CA GLU A 285 -7.44 -0.23 13.03
C GLU A 285 -7.88 -1.51 13.76
N GLY A 286 -6.89 -2.34 14.10
CA GLY A 286 -7.14 -3.60 14.81
C GLY A 286 -7.64 -4.74 13.93
N VAL A 287 -7.49 -4.62 12.61
CA VAL A 287 -7.75 -5.70 11.66
C VAL A 287 -6.47 -6.04 10.89
N MET A 288 -6.24 -7.32 10.69
CA MET A 288 -5.17 -7.85 9.85
C MET A 288 -5.79 -8.76 8.79
N HIS A 289 -5.49 -8.52 7.54
CA HIS A 289 -5.86 -9.38 6.42
C HIS A 289 -4.62 -9.76 5.63
N THR A 290 -4.43 -11.04 5.35
CA THR A 290 -3.36 -11.57 4.50
C THR A 290 -3.90 -12.66 3.58
N GLY A 291 -3.28 -12.83 2.42
CA GLY A 291 -3.70 -13.81 1.43
C GLY A 291 -4.77 -13.26 0.46
N GLN A 292 -5.28 -14.14 -0.36
CA GLN A 292 -6.31 -13.85 -1.37
C GLN A 292 -7.08 -15.11 -1.73
N ARG A 293 -8.23 -14.96 -2.40
CA ARG A 293 -9.14 -16.04 -2.80
C ARG A 293 -9.57 -16.88 -1.59
N ASP A 294 -9.34 -18.19 -1.62
CA ASP A 294 -9.66 -19.13 -0.54
C ASP A 294 -8.47 -19.44 0.40
N MET A 295 -7.41 -18.64 0.31
CA MET A 295 -6.22 -18.72 1.16
C MET A 295 -6.04 -17.45 2.00
N ILE A 296 -7.13 -16.83 2.43
CA ILE A 296 -7.10 -15.65 3.27
C ILE A 296 -6.91 -16.00 4.75
N ARG A 297 -6.32 -15.03 5.47
CA ARG A 297 -6.31 -15.03 6.94
C ARG A 297 -6.65 -13.63 7.41
N ILE A 298 -7.70 -13.54 8.24
CA ILE A 298 -8.13 -12.29 8.85
C ILE A 298 -8.10 -12.46 10.36
N ARG A 299 -7.59 -11.45 11.06
CA ARG A 299 -7.66 -11.35 12.51
C ARG A 299 -8.29 -10.04 12.91
N VAL A 300 -9.17 -10.10 13.87
CA VAL A 300 -9.76 -8.94 14.54
C VAL A 300 -9.20 -8.87 15.95
N SER A 301 -8.71 -7.70 16.35
CA SER A 301 -8.20 -7.50 17.71
C SER A 301 -9.34 -7.35 18.72
N LYS A 302 -9.04 -7.66 20.01
CA LYS A 302 -9.98 -7.40 21.11
C LYS A 302 -10.34 -5.93 21.22
N SER A 303 -9.36 -5.04 21.05
CA SER A 303 -9.58 -3.60 21.11
C SER A 303 -10.53 -3.09 20.01
N ALA A 304 -10.42 -3.59 18.79
CA ALA A 304 -11.34 -3.23 17.72
C ALA A 304 -12.76 -3.77 17.98
N PHE A 305 -12.86 -5.01 18.46
CA PHE A 305 -14.14 -5.59 18.87
C PHE A 305 -14.81 -4.80 20.01
N GLU A 306 -14.04 -4.42 21.04
CA GLU A 306 -14.50 -3.61 22.18
C GLU A 306 -14.90 -2.19 21.76
N ALA A 307 -14.24 -1.62 20.75
CA ALA A 307 -14.63 -0.35 20.13
C ALA A 307 -15.97 -0.43 19.37
N GLY A 308 -16.47 -1.64 19.15
CA GLY A 308 -17.76 -1.87 18.50
C GLY A 308 -17.70 -2.41 17.07
N LEU A 309 -16.51 -2.75 16.56
CA LEU A 309 -16.36 -3.28 15.21
C LEU A 309 -17.18 -4.57 15.02
N ARG A 310 -17.92 -4.65 13.93
CA ARG A 310 -18.77 -5.78 13.54
C ARG A 310 -18.58 -6.10 12.05
N LEU A 311 -19.12 -7.23 11.59
CA LEU A 311 -18.99 -7.64 10.18
C LEU A 311 -19.67 -6.66 9.20
N LYS A 312 -20.69 -5.95 9.64
CA LYS A 312 -21.29 -4.87 8.83
C LYS A 312 -20.28 -3.79 8.46
N ASP A 313 -19.33 -3.49 9.35
CA ASP A 313 -18.34 -2.44 9.12
C ASP A 313 -17.32 -2.86 8.03
N PHE A 314 -17.03 -4.16 7.93
CA PHE A 314 -16.26 -4.71 6.79
C PHE A 314 -17.03 -4.52 5.47
N ALA A 315 -18.33 -4.76 5.49
CA ALA A 315 -19.15 -4.55 4.30
C ALA A 315 -19.20 -3.07 3.90
N GLU A 316 -19.31 -2.15 4.85
CA GLU A 316 -19.26 -0.70 4.61
C GLU A 316 -17.91 -0.27 3.99
N VAL A 317 -16.80 -0.80 4.51
CA VAL A 317 -15.46 -0.51 3.97
C VAL A 317 -15.34 -1.01 2.54
N LEU A 318 -15.71 -2.26 2.29
CA LEU A 318 -15.64 -2.85 0.94
C LEU A 318 -16.52 -2.08 -0.05
N TYR A 319 -17.76 -1.78 0.34
CA TYR A 319 -18.68 -0.99 -0.47
C TYR A 319 -18.12 0.40 -0.79
N ALA A 320 -17.77 1.17 0.24
CA ALA A 320 -17.32 2.55 0.09
C ALA A 320 -16.05 2.64 -0.77
N LYS A 321 -15.12 1.72 -0.56
CA LYS A 321 -13.85 1.70 -1.31
C LYS A 321 -14.03 1.24 -2.75
N LEU A 322 -14.79 0.18 -3.00
CA LEU A 322 -15.09 -0.26 -4.36
C LEU A 322 -15.78 0.84 -5.17
N LYS A 323 -16.77 1.52 -4.56
CA LYS A 323 -17.49 2.62 -5.21
C LYS A 323 -16.60 3.84 -5.44
N SER A 324 -15.70 4.19 -4.50
CA SER A 324 -14.86 5.38 -4.63
C SER A 324 -13.66 5.17 -5.58
N ASP A 325 -13.11 3.97 -5.62
CA ASP A 325 -11.92 3.69 -6.43
C ASP A 325 -12.27 3.29 -7.87
N TYR A 326 -13.49 2.78 -8.09
CA TYR A 326 -13.97 2.30 -9.40
C TYR A 326 -15.34 2.88 -9.79
N ASP A 327 -15.58 4.14 -9.50
CA ASP A 327 -16.84 4.85 -9.76
C ASP A 327 -17.22 4.91 -11.25
N ALA A 328 -16.23 4.89 -12.14
CA ALA A 328 -16.43 4.85 -13.59
C ALA A 328 -16.99 3.50 -14.10
N VAL A 329 -16.90 2.44 -13.30
CA VAL A 329 -17.22 1.07 -13.69
C VAL A 329 -18.30 0.46 -12.81
N ILE A 330 -18.29 0.74 -11.51
CA ILE A 330 -19.22 0.17 -10.53
C ILE A 330 -20.38 1.14 -10.29
N ASP A 331 -21.52 0.90 -10.92
CA ASP A 331 -22.76 1.65 -10.67
C ASP A 331 -23.47 1.17 -9.39
N LYS A 332 -23.45 -0.15 -9.12
CA LYS A 332 -24.03 -0.78 -7.95
C LYS A 332 -23.09 -1.80 -7.33
N CYS A 333 -23.13 -1.90 -6.03
CA CYS A 333 -22.39 -2.90 -5.27
C CYS A 333 -23.22 -3.37 -4.07
N GLN A 334 -23.29 -4.69 -3.86
CA GLN A 334 -23.84 -5.27 -2.64
C GLN A 334 -22.84 -6.25 -2.04
N ILE A 335 -22.81 -6.32 -0.71
CA ILE A 335 -21.88 -7.19 0.01
C ILE A 335 -22.67 -8.25 0.77
N THR A 336 -22.26 -9.50 0.60
CA THR A 336 -22.74 -10.62 1.39
C THR A 336 -21.58 -11.19 2.18
N ILE A 337 -21.79 -11.38 3.49
CA ILE A 337 -20.84 -12.07 4.35
C ILE A 337 -21.50 -13.32 4.87
N ILE A 338 -20.83 -14.47 4.73
CA ILE A 338 -21.30 -15.75 5.25
C ILE A 338 -20.33 -16.18 6.34
N THR A 339 -20.84 -16.53 7.51
CA THR A 339 -20.06 -17.04 8.65
C THR A 339 -20.60 -18.36 9.18
N ASP A 340 -21.72 -18.83 8.64
CA ASP A 340 -22.21 -20.20 8.89
C ASP A 340 -21.25 -21.20 8.21
N PRO A 341 -20.65 -22.16 8.94
CA PRO A 341 -19.65 -23.05 8.39
C PRO A 341 -20.14 -23.93 7.23
N GLU A 342 -21.38 -24.42 7.30
CA GLU A 342 -21.94 -25.28 6.24
C GLU A 342 -22.24 -24.48 4.97
N GLU A 343 -22.77 -23.27 5.14
CA GLU A 343 -23.01 -22.37 4.00
C GLU A 343 -21.68 -21.87 3.38
N CYS A 344 -20.66 -21.58 4.21
CA CYS A 344 -19.31 -21.26 3.70
C CYS A 344 -18.73 -22.39 2.88
N LYS A 345 -18.79 -23.60 3.40
CA LYS A 345 -18.29 -24.81 2.71
C LYS A 345 -19.02 -25.03 1.39
N LYS A 346 -20.34 -24.95 1.43
CA LYS A 346 -21.18 -25.07 0.23
C LYS A 346 -20.84 -24.01 -0.81
N PHE A 347 -20.79 -22.76 -0.40
CA PHE A 347 -20.45 -21.65 -1.30
C PHE A 347 -19.04 -21.79 -1.88
N ARG A 348 -18.07 -22.19 -1.07
CA ARG A 348 -16.70 -22.44 -1.54
C ARG A 348 -16.66 -23.49 -2.67
N HIS A 349 -17.31 -24.65 -2.48
CA HIS A 349 -17.24 -25.73 -3.44
C HIS A 349 -18.15 -25.53 -4.67
N GLU A 350 -19.34 -24.96 -4.47
CA GLU A 350 -20.31 -24.84 -5.56
C GLU A 350 -20.13 -23.57 -6.39
N VAL A 351 -19.51 -22.51 -5.82
CA VAL A 351 -19.45 -21.21 -6.47
C VAL A 351 -18.02 -20.68 -6.58
N ALA A 352 -17.27 -20.60 -5.46
CA ALA A 352 -15.99 -19.89 -5.47
C ALA A 352 -14.91 -20.66 -6.24
N ILE A 353 -14.68 -21.95 -5.92
CA ILE A 353 -13.68 -22.77 -6.62
C ILE A 353 -13.99 -22.82 -8.13
N PRO A 354 -15.19 -23.12 -8.59
CA PRO A 354 -15.49 -23.08 -10.02
C PRO A 354 -15.24 -21.72 -10.69
N ALA A 355 -15.46 -20.61 -9.96
CA ALA A 355 -15.16 -19.27 -10.48
C ALA A 355 -13.65 -19.04 -10.62
N TYR A 356 -12.86 -19.47 -9.63
CA TYR A 356 -11.40 -19.37 -9.70
C TYR A 356 -10.83 -20.27 -10.79
N ASP A 357 -11.26 -21.53 -10.87
CA ASP A 357 -10.83 -22.48 -11.90
C ASP A 357 -11.09 -21.93 -13.30
N LYS A 358 -12.28 -21.37 -13.53
CA LYS A 358 -12.62 -20.77 -14.81
C LYS A 358 -11.71 -19.59 -15.18
N ARG A 359 -11.31 -18.77 -14.20
CA ARG A 359 -10.36 -17.67 -14.42
C ARG A 359 -8.97 -18.22 -14.74
N ASP A 360 -8.54 -19.23 -14.00
CA ASP A 360 -7.22 -19.85 -14.17
C ASP A 360 -7.13 -20.63 -15.51
N GLU A 361 -8.16 -21.40 -15.88
CA GLU A 361 -8.25 -22.06 -17.18
C GLU A 361 -8.20 -21.07 -18.34
N ARG A 362 -8.89 -19.93 -18.20
CA ARG A 362 -8.85 -18.88 -19.22
C ARG A 362 -7.43 -18.33 -19.41
N LEU A 363 -6.69 -18.10 -18.34
CA LEU A 363 -5.30 -17.66 -18.42
C LEU A 363 -4.40 -18.75 -19.04
N GLN A 364 -4.55 -20.00 -18.59
CA GLN A 364 -3.79 -21.15 -19.09
C GLN A 364 -4.06 -21.46 -20.58
N SER A 365 -5.20 -21.03 -21.11
CA SER A 365 -5.53 -21.19 -22.52
C SER A 365 -4.83 -20.18 -23.44
N LEU A 366 -4.19 -19.18 -22.88
CA LEU A 366 -3.46 -18.16 -23.62
C LEU A 366 -1.97 -18.50 -23.67
N THR A 367 -1.38 -18.28 -24.84
CA THR A 367 0.08 -18.38 -25.06
C THR A 367 0.60 -17.08 -25.64
N ASP A 368 1.91 -16.89 -25.58
CA ASP A 368 2.54 -15.71 -26.13
C ASP A 368 2.31 -15.56 -27.64
N GLU A 369 2.13 -16.67 -28.35
CA GLU A 369 1.83 -16.68 -29.80
C GLU A 369 0.39 -16.25 -30.10
N ASN A 370 -0.55 -16.47 -29.16
CA ASN A 370 -1.98 -16.24 -29.36
C ASN A 370 -2.44 -14.82 -29.10
N VAL A 371 -1.50 -13.93 -28.71
CA VAL A 371 -1.81 -12.53 -28.42
C VAL A 371 -1.02 -11.58 -29.32
N ASP A 372 -1.64 -10.46 -29.68
CA ASP A 372 -1.03 -9.43 -30.52
C ASP A 372 -0.30 -8.36 -29.69
N GLN A 373 -0.42 -8.43 -28.37
CA GLN A 373 0.16 -7.44 -27.47
C GLN A 373 0.50 -8.03 -26.10
N PHE A 374 1.54 -7.47 -25.51
CA PHE A 374 1.90 -7.64 -24.11
C PHE A 374 1.54 -6.40 -23.30
N TYR A 375 1.84 -6.40 -22.02
CA TYR A 375 1.64 -5.24 -21.16
C TYR A 375 2.89 -4.95 -20.34
N THR A 376 3.15 -3.67 -20.08
CA THR A 376 4.08 -3.30 -19.02
C THR A 376 3.40 -3.45 -17.66
N CYS A 377 4.21 -3.58 -16.60
CA CYS A 377 3.78 -3.31 -15.25
C CYS A 377 4.88 -2.50 -14.55
N ILE A 378 4.56 -1.27 -14.21
CA ILE A 378 5.48 -0.34 -13.51
C ILE A 378 5.06 -0.05 -12.08
N MET A 379 4.18 -0.85 -11.53
CA MET A 379 3.65 -0.65 -10.17
C MET A 379 4.76 -0.65 -9.10
N CYS A 380 5.89 -1.29 -9.33
CA CYS A 380 7.04 -1.32 -8.43
C CYS A 380 7.91 -0.05 -8.44
N GLN A 381 7.64 0.91 -9.30
CA GLN A 381 8.46 2.12 -9.42
C GLN A 381 8.40 3.07 -8.24
N SER A 382 7.41 2.94 -7.35
CA SER A 382 7.42 3.63 -6.06
C SER A 382 8.59 3.23 -5.18
N PHE A 383 9.06 2.00 -5.35
CA PHE A 383 10.12 1.38 -4.59
C PHE A 383 11.44 1.31 -5.40
N SER A 384 11.36 0.89 -6.64
CA SER A 384 12.46 0.78 -7.59
C SER A 384 12.15 1.58 -8.84
N PRO A 385 12.63 2.83 -8.99
CA PRO A 385 12.19 3.77 -10.02
C PRO A 385 12.39 3.30 -11.47
N SER A 386 13.37 2.46 -11.71
CA SER A 386 13.66 1.90 -13.04
C SER A 386 13.06 0.51 -13.26
N HIS A 387 12.31 -0.02 -12.29
CA HIS A 387 11.72 -1.34 -12.43
C HIS A 387 10.57 -1.34 -13.44
N VAL A 388 10.64 -2.23 -14.40
CA VAL A 388 9.57 -2.50 -15.36
C VAL A 388 9.47 -4.01 -15.61
N CYS A 389 8.26 -4.56 -15.52
CA CYS A 389 7.96 -5.91 -16.00
C CYS A 389 7.30 -5.83 -17.37
N ILE A 390 7.61 -6.78 -18.23
CA ILE A 390 6.79 -7.12 -19.37
C ILE A 390 5.98 -8.36 -18.99
N VAL A 391 4.66 -8.20 -19.00
CA VAL A 391 3.71 -9.23 -18.62
C VAL A 391 3.11 -9.84 -19.89
N THR A 392 3.30 -11.14 -20.05
CA THR A 392 2.80 -11.90 -21.18
C THR A 392 1.86 -13.00 -20.69
N PRO A 393 1.09 -13.70 -21.55
CA PRO A 393 0.30 -14.85 -21.15
C PRO A 393 1.08 -15.90 -20.34
N GLU A 394 2.32 -16.16 -20.73
CA GLU A 394 3.18 -17.19 -20.12
C GLU A 394 4.09 -16.65 -19.02
N ARG A 395 4.11 -15.33 -18.82
CA ARG A 395 4.98 -14.67 -17.84
C ARG A 395 4.22 -13.67 -16.99
N LEU A 396 4.11 -14.02 -15.75
CA LEU A 396 3.56 -13.11 -14.73
C LEU A 396 4.51 -11.94 -14.49
N GLY A 397 3.99 -10.85 -13.95
CA GLY A 397 4.85 -9.88 -13.27
C GLY A 397 5.71 -10.59 -12.23
N LEU A 398 6.93 -10.13 -12.01
CA LEU A 398 7.91 -10.78 -11.12
C LEU A 398 7.45 -10.94 -9.68
N CYS A 399 6.48 -10.13 -9.24
CA CYS A 399 5.80 -10.31 -7.95
C CYS A 399 4.91 -11.56 -7.89
N GLY A 400 4.67 -12.25 -9.03
CA GLY A 400 3.74 -13.37 -9.12
C GLY A 400 2.26 -13.00 -9.01
N ALA A 401 1.93 -11.70 -8.88
CA ALA A 401 0.57 -11.24 -8.60
C ALA A 401 -0.15 -10.63 -9.81
N VAL A 402 0.57 -10.29 -10.87
CA VAL A 402 -0.01 -9.65 -12.06
C VAL A 402 0.12 -10.58 -13.24
N SER A 403 -1.00 -11.15 -13.66
CA SER A 403 -1.10 -11.93 -14.90
C SER A 403 -1.36 -11.01 -16.10
N TRP A 404 -1.29 -11.56 -17.31
CA TRP A 404 -1.62 -10.84 -18.53
C TRP A 404 -3.09 -10.34 -18.54
N LEU A 405 -4.02 -11.14 -18.06
CA LEU A 405 -5.43 -10.72 -17.92
C LEU A 405 -5.57 -9.59 -16.89
N ASP A 406 -4.81 -9.63 -15.82
CA ASP A 406 -4.81 -8.57 -14.82
C ASP A 406 -4.24 -7.25 -15.35
N ALA A 407 -3.15 -7.35 -16.11
CA ALA A 407 -2.54 -6.18 -16.74
C ALA A 407 -3.48 -5.59 -17.81
N LYS A 408 -4.15 -6.44 -18.60
CA LYS A 408 -5.18 -6.04 -19.55
C LYS A 408 -6.31 -5.29 -18.84
N ALA A 409 -6.91 -5.90 -17.83
CA ALA A 409 -8.00 -5.30 -17.07
C ALA A 409 -7.58 -3.98 -16.39
N THR A 410 -6.36 -3.92 -15.85
CA THR A 410 -5.82 -2.69 -15.26
C THR A 410 -5.67 -1.58 -16.29
N ASN A 411 -5.21 -1.89 -17.50
CA ASN A 411 -5.12 -0.91 -18.59
C ASN A 411 -6.50 -0.43 -19.05
N GLU A 412 -7.48 -1.33 -19.14
CA GLU A 412 -8.86 -0.97 -19.51
C GLU A 412 -9.52 -0.07 -18.47
N LEU A 413 -9.26 -0.30 -17.18
CA LEU A 413 -9.76 0.53 -16.08
C LEU A 413 -9.04 1.88 -15.97
N ASP A 414 -7.75 1.90 -16.22
CA ASP A 414 -6.91 3.10 -16.20
C ASP A 414 -5.89 3.07 -17.34
N PRO A 415 -6.25 3.60 -18.52
CA PRO A 415 -5.36 3.64 -19.67
C PRO A 415 -4.09 4.47 -19.47
N SER A 416 -4.07 5.34 -18.46
CA SER A 416 -2.87 6.11 -18.07
C SER A 416 -2.09 5.48 -16.94
N GLY A 417 -2.58 4.36 -16.43
CA GLY A 417 -2.06 3.67 -15.26
C GLY A 417 -0.79 2.86 -15.48
N PRO A 418 -0.46 1.99 -14.53
CA PRO A 418 0.83 1.30 -14.50
C PRO A 418 0.98 0.18 -15.54
N CYS A 419 -0.11 -0.28 -16.12
CA CYS A 419 -0.09 -1.34 -17.15
C CYS A 419 -0.37 -0.72 -18.52
N GLN A 420 0.65 -0.61 -19.36
CA GLN A 420 0.54 -0.04 -20.70
C GLN A 420 0.66 -1.11 -21.77
N ILE A 421 -0.06 -0.93 -22.88
CA ILE A 421 -0.01 -1.84 -24.03
C ILE A 421 1.39 -1.78 -24.66
N VAL A 422 1.94 -2.96 -24.94
CA VAL A 422 3.16 -3.16 -25.72
C VAL A 422 2.81 -4.01 -26.95
N PRO A 423 2.74 -3.41 -28.16
CA PRO A 423 2.47 -4.16 -29.37
C PRO A 423 3.52 -5.26 -29.60
N LYS A 424 3.10 -6.37 -30.19
CA LYS A 424 3.97 -7.47 -30.59
C LYS A 424 4.09 -7.47 -32.11
N ALA A 425 4.88 -6.54 -32.68
CA ALA A 425 4.93 -6.33 -34.12
C ALA A 425 6.27 -6.72 -34.76
N HIS A 426 7.39 -6.20 -34.31
CA HIS A 426 8.69 -6.43 -34.97
C HIS A 426 9.56 -7.38 -34.14
N VAL A 427 9.68 -8.62 -34.64
CA VAL A 427 10.52 -9.65 -34.03
C VAL A 427 11.97 -9.39 -34.38
N ILE A 428 12.84 -9.28 -33.36
CA ILE A 428 14.31 -9.24 -33.52
C ILE A 428 14.86 -10.67 -33.45
N ASP A 429 14.49 -11.43 -32.40
CA ASP A 429 14.84 -12.84 -32.25
C ASP A 429 13.73 -13.56 -31.45
N GLU A 430 13.00 -14.43 -32.14
CA GLU A 430 11.89 -15.17 -31.55
C GLU A 430 12.33 -16.21 -30.53
N ASN A 431 13.51 -16.84 -30.72
CA ASN A 431 13.98 -17.91 -29.84
C ASN A 431 14.30 -17.43 -28.43
N VAL A 432 14.78 -16.21 -28.30
CA VAL A 432 15.10 -15.60 -27.00
C VAL A 432 14.02 -14.65 -26.53
N GLY A 433 12.96 -14.44 -27.33
CA GLY A 433 11.86 -13.55 -27.00
C GLY A 433 12.26 -12.07 -27.01
N ARG A 434 12.80 -11.60 -28.15
CA ARG A 434 13.23 -10.20 -28.32
C ARG A 434 12.39 -9.52 -29.39
N TRP A 435 11.73 -8.42 -29.02
CA TRP A 435 10.92 -7.56 -29.90
C TRP A 435 11.37 -6.11 -29.80
N GLU A 436 11.26 -5.37 -30.89
CA GLU A 436 11.61 -3.97 -30.94
C GLU A 436 10.75 -3.13 -29.97
N GLU A 437 9.43 -3.32 -30.00
CA GLU A 437 8.49 -2.59 -29.16
C GLU A 437 8.63 -2.95 -27.66
N VAL A 438 9.04 -4.17 -27.35
CA VAL A 438 9.35 -4.57 -25.98
C VAL A 438 10.58 -3.82 -25.48
N ASN A 439 11.63 -3.71 -26.29
CA ASN A 439 12.82 -2.96 -25.93
C ASN A 439 12.53 -1.46 -25.79
N GLU A 440 11.74 -0.87 -26.70
CA GLU A 440 11.30 0.52 -26.59
C GLU A 440 10.50 0.77 -25.30
N ALA A 441 9.55 -0.11 -24.97
CA ALA A 441 8.77 -0.01 -23.76
C ALA A 441 9.63 -0.12 -22.51
N VAL A 442 10.55 -1.11 -22.48
CA VAL A 442 11.46 -1.29 -21.35
C VAL A 442 12.38 -0.08 -21.19
N ASN A 443 12.97 0.44 -22.27
CA ASN A 443 13.82 1.64 -22.21
C ASN A 443 13.05 2.85 -21.69
N LYS A 444 11.87 3.09 -22.26
CA LYS A 444 11.00 4.20 -21.85
C LYS A 444 10.63 4.12 -20.39
N TYR A 445 10.13 2.99 -19.94
CA TYR A 445 9.56 2.85 -18.59
C TYR A 445 10.62 2.56 -17.52
N SER A 446 11.79 2.07 -17.89
CA SER A 446 12.95 2.02 -16.99
C SER A 446 13.69 3.36 -16.88
N GLN A 447 13.22 4.41 -17.57
CA GLN A 447 13.88 5.72 -17.63
C GLN A 447 15.32 5.63 -18.22
N GLY A 448 15.50 4.73 -19.18
CA GLY A 448 16.79 4.52 -19.85
C GLY A 448 17.75 3.58 -19.10
N ALA A 449 17.34 3.00 -17.97
CA ALA A 449 18.20 2.07 -17.23
C ALA A 449 18.39 0.72 -17.95
N LEU A 450 17.42 0.32 -18.77
CA LEU A 450 17.47 -0.89 -19.58
C LEU A 450 17.32 -0.53 -21.06
N GLU A 451 18.19 -1.02 -21.92
CA GLU A 451 18.11 -0.81 -23.36
C GLU A 451 17.32 -1.93 -24.06
N SER A 452 17.48 -3.15 -23.57
CA SER A 452 16.82 -4.34 -24.13
C SER A 452 16.57 -5.39 -23.07
N VAL A 453 15.64 -6.28 -23.37
CA VAL A 453 15.34 -7.48 -22.55
C VAL A 453 15.05 -8.65 -23.47
N THR A 454 15.29 -9.86 -22.96
CA THR A 454 14.83 -11.11 -23.57
C THR A 454 13.81 -11.77 -22.68
N LEU A 455 12.67 -12.18 -23.26
CA LEU A 455 11.57 -12.76 -22.46
C LEU A 455 11.80 -14.22 -22.13
N TYR A 456 12.61 -14.95 -22.92
CA TYR A 456 12.78 -16.40 -22.81
C TYR A 456 14.19 -16.83 -22.39
N SER A 457 15.13 -15.92 -22.29
CA SER A 457 16.51 -16.22 -21.92
C SER A 457 17.05 -15.20 -20.91
N ILE A 458 17.66 -15.68 -19.84
CA ILE A 458 18.40 -14.86 -18.88
C ILE A 458 19.89 -14.76 -19.21
N MET A 459 20.32 -15.41 -20.29
CA MET A 459 21.74 -15.57 -20.62
C MET A 459 22.28 -14.45 -21.51
N GLU A 460 21.41 -13.70 -22.18
CA GLU A 460 21.82 -12.66 -23.12
C GLU A 460 21.54 -11.26 -22.61
N ASP A 461 20.31 -11.01 -22.15
CA ASP A 461 19.88 -9.74 -21.58
C ASP A 461 19.12 -9.98 -20.26
N PRO A 462 19.00 -8.97 -19.40
CA PRO A 462 18.13 -9.05 -18.24
C PRO A 462 16.72 -9.44 -18.67
N MET A 463 16.11 -10.41 -18.00
CA MET A 463 14.73 -10.82 -18.32
C MET A 463 13.75 -9.75 -17.93
N THR A 464 13.71 -9.01 -17.14
CA THR A 464 12.98 -7.90 -16.58
C THR A 464 13.58 -7.60 -15.23
N SER A 465 13.88 -6.38 -14.95
CA SER A 465 14.55 -6.07 -13.71
C SER A 465 13.64 -6.51 -12.56
N CYS A 466 14.09 -7.50 -11.82
CA CYS A 466 13.58 -7.74 -10.50
C CYS A 466 14.50 -7.07 -9.51
N GLY A 467 14.02 -6.19 -8.69
CA GLY A 467 14.77 -5.76 -7.50
C GLY A 467 15.23 -6.93 -6.62
N CYS A 468 14.74 -8.15 -6.88
CA CYS A 468 15.21 -9.37 -6.23
C CYS A 468 16.60 -9.82 -6.66
N PHE A 469 17.14 -9.33 -7.77
CA PHE A 469 18.54 -9.57 -8.16
C PHE A 469 19.52 -8.62 -7.46
N GLU A 470 19.02 -7.58 -6.82
CA GLU A 470 19.80 -6.61 -6.05
C GLU A 470 19.70 -6.84 -4.53
N CYS A 471 19.00 -7.88 -4.10
CA CYS A 471 18.88 -8.27 -2.68
C CYS A 471 19.89 -9.36 -2.30
#